data_0bb30fa38aa174480b54c7543d67de5b
#
_entry.id   0bb30fa38aa174480b54c7543d67de5b
#
_cell.length_a   1.000
_cell.length_b   1.000
_cell.length_c   1.000
_cell.angle_alpha   90.00
_cell.angle_beta   90.00
_cell.angle_gamma   90.00
#
_symmetry.space_group_name_H-M   'P 1'
#
loop_
_entity.id
_entity.type
_entity.pdbx_description
1 polymer ?
#
loop_
_entity_poly.entity_id
_entity_poly.type
_entity_poly.pdbx_seq_one_letter_code
_entity_poly.pdbx_strand_id
1 'polypeptide(L)'
;MGEKVLFGITGAFVLFAVISFVGMEIYRAHSGKKMYAATAHFDFSQEGLTGSVRFRDLGCTSCHRAVRNGTNNGVNLDGIGSKRSLDYLIAFLHQPEATYGTQTMDHGPDKGAAYVARLPEQDLHSIAVFLSELKAVQGSPDARLPQEGRSGFIDEMVKIWAPSTWKSQYHDVREEGAPAHNADR
;
A
#
# COMPACT_ATOMS: atom_id res chain seq x y z
N MET A 1 50.03 27.96 19.08
CA MET A 1 49.84 26.49 18.83
C MET A 1 48.38 26.08 18.79
N GLY A 2 47.48 26.69 19.57
CA GLY A 2 46.08 26.30 19.65
C GLY A 2 45.24 26.50 18.38
N GLU A 3 45.50 27.59 17.64
CA GLU A 3 44.71 27.94 16.47
C GLU A 3 44.83 26.93 15.32
N LYS A 4 46.06 26.48 15.02
CA LYS A 4 46.31 25.46 13.98
C LYS A 4 45.68 24.11 14.33
N VAL A 5 45.68 23.77 15.62
CA VAL A 5 45.03 22.52 16.11
C VAL A 5 43.51 22.63 15.98
N LEU A 6 42.94 23.79 16.32
CA LEU A 6 41.48 24.03 16.19
C LEU A 6 41.04 23.93 14.74
N PHE A 7 41.75 24.57 13.80
CA PHE A 7 41.47 24.45 12.37
C PHE A 7 41.58 23.01 11.85
N GLY A 8 42.55 22.25 12.34
CA GLY A 8 42.75 20.84 11.99
C GLY A 8 41.55 19.98 12.45
N ILE A 9 41.09 20.16 13.69
CA ILE A 9 39.96 19.45 14.26
C ILE A 9 38.66 19.81 13.53
N THR A 10 38.42 21.10 13.29
CA THR A 10 37.23 21.57 12.56
C THR A 10 37.22 21.02 11.13
N GLY A 11 38.34 21.06 10.43
CA GLY A 11 38.47 20.51 9.09
C GLY A 11 38.21 19.00 9.03
N ALA A 12 38.73 18.25 9.99
CA ALA A 12 38.47 16.80 10.10
C ALA A 12 36.97 16.49 10.35
N PHE A 13 36.32 17.30 11.21
CA PHE A 13 34.92 17.12 11.51
C PHE A 13 34.02 17.41 10.30
N VAL A 14 34.32 18.49 9.56
CA VAL A 14 33.61 18.82 8.33
C VAL A 14 33.81 17.73 7.28
N LEU A 15 35.01 17.26 7.10
CA LEU A 15 35.31 16.17 6.16
C LEU A 15 34.54 14.89 6.51
N PHE A 16 34.54 14.53 7.80
CA PHE A 16 33.78 13.37 8.28
C PHE A 16 32.28 13.53 8.03
N ALA A 17 31.69 14.70 8.30
CA ALA A 17 30.30 14.99 8.07
C ALA A 17 29.94 14.86 6.57
N VAL A 18 30.78 15.39 5.68
CA VAL A 18 30.57 15.29 4.23
C VAL A 18 30.67 13.85 3.76
N ILE A 19 31.65 13.08 4.19
CA ILE A 19 31.79 11.66 3.83
C ILE A 19 30.59 10.87 4.33
N SER A 20 30.13 11.10 5.56
CA SER A 20 28.97 10.43 6.14
C SER A 20 27.68 10.76 5.37
N PHE A 21 27.51 12.04 5.00
CA PHE A 21 26.36 12.47 4.21
C PHE A 21 26.35 11.82 2.82
N VAL A 22 27.47 11.88 2.10
CA VAL A 22 27.60 11.27 0.77
C VAL A 22 27.41 9.74 0.86
N GLY A 23 28.00 9.10 1.86
CA GLY A 23 27.82 7.66 2.10
C GLY A 23 26.37 7.29 2.37
N MET A 24 25.65 8.11 3.13
CA MET A 24 24.22 7.93 3.39
C MET A 24 23.40 8.07 2.11
N GLU A 25 23.70 9.07 1.27
CA GLU A 25 22.97 9.26 0.00
C GLU A 25 23.27 8.14 -1.00
N ILE A 26 24.49 7.66 -1.09
CA ILE A 26 24.83 6.50 -1.90
C ILE A 26 24.11 5.25 -1.39
N TYR A 27 24.08 5.04 -0.07
CA TYR A 27 23.38 3.93 0.55
C TYR A 27 21.85 4.00 0.25
N ARG A 28 21.23 5.18 0.37
CA ARG A 28 19.83 5.40 0.03
C ARG A 28 19.54 5.12 -1.44
N ALA A 29 20.42 5.56 -2.34
CA ALA A 29 20.28 5.34 -3.76
C ALA A 29 20.38 3.84 -4.13
N HIS A 30 21.27 3.09 -3.48
CA HIS A 30 21.48 1.66 -3.76
C HIS A 30 20.51 0.74 -3.03
N SER A 31 20.06 1.11 -1.83
CA SER A 31 19.19 0.25 -1.04
C SER A 31 17.77 0.13 -1.60
N GLY A 32 17.42 0.93 -2.60
CA GLY A 32 16.09 0.90 -3.24
C GLY A 32 14.92 1.15 -2.29
N LYS A 33 15.19 1.20 -0.99
CA LYS A 33 14.18 1.43 0.05
C LYS A 33 13.89 2.92 0.13
N LYS A 34 12.96 3.36 -0.68
CA LYS A 34 12.38 4.70 -0.50
C LYS A 34 11.67 4.72 0.84
N MET A 35 12.21 5.46 1.81
CA MET A 35 11.73 5.54 3.19
C MET A 35 10.28 6.06 3.30
N TYR A 36 9.72 6.62 2.21
CA TYR A 36 8.35 7.15 2.12
C TYR A 36 7.66 6.79 0.81
N ALA A 37 8.02 5.67 0.21
CA ALA A 37 7.41 5.30 -1.06
C ALA A 37 6.20 4.40 -0.83
N ALA A 38 5.07 5.00 -0.56
CA ALA A 38 3.79 4.50 -1.03
C ALA A 38 3.76 4.56 -2.57
N THR A 39 4.76 4.01 -3.24
CA THR A 39 4.80 4.06 -4.69
C THR A 39 4.10 2.83 -5.16
N ALA A 40 2.85 2.99 -5.57
CA ALA A 40 2.18 2.03 -6.38
C ALA A 40 3.01 1.74 -7.64
N HIS A 41 3.12 0.49 -8.00
CA HIS A 41 3.60 0.11 -9.30
C HIS A 41 2.47 0.34 -10.29
N PHE A 42 2.74 1.07 -11.37
CA PHE A 42 1.72 1.45 -12.35
C PHE A 42 1.94 0.65 -13.63
N ASP A 43 1.28 -0.48 -13.72
CA ASP A 43 1.16 -1.23 -14.96
C ASP A 43 -0.34 -1.39 -15.25
N PHE A 44 -0.89 -0.39 -15.93
CA PHE A 44 -2.33 -0.32 -16.18
C PHE A 44 -2.69 -1.05 -17.46
N SER A 45 -3.68 -1.93 -17.37
CA SER A 45 -4.41 -2.43 -18.52
C SER A 45 -5.16 -1.31 -19.23
N GLN A 46 -5.61 -1.54 -20.46
CA GLN A 46 -6.46 -0.59 -21.18
C GLN A 46 -7.74 -0.27 -20.41
N GLU A 47 -8.30 -1.26 -19.71
CA GLU A 47 -9.46 -1.07 -18.89
C GLU A 47 -9.16 -0.24 -17.64
N GLY A 48 -8.04 -0.50 -16.97
CA GLY A 48 -7.56 0.31 -15.84
C GLY A 48 -7.31 1.76 -16.24
N LEU A 49 -6.77 2.01 -17.44
CA LEU A 49 -6.65 3.38 -17.97
C LEU A 49 -8.02 4.04 -18.15
N THR A 50 -8.99 3.33 -18.70
CA THR A 50 -10.38 3.81 -18.82
C THR A 50 -10.96 4.12 -17.44
N GLY A 51 -10.77 3.21 -16.48
CA GLY A 51 -11.18 3.39 -15.09
C GLY A 51 -10.53 4.60 -14.44
N SER A 52 -9.27 4.88 -14.72
CA SER A 52 -8.56 6.07 -14.18
C SER A 52 -9.19 7.39 -14.67
N VAL A 53 -9.61 7.42 -15.93
CA VAL A 53 -10.32 8.57 -16.51
C VAL A 53 -11.68 8.73 -15.83
N ARG A 54 -12.46 7.63 -15.70
CA ARG A 54 -13.75 7.65 -15.02
C ARG A 54 -13.65 8.08 -13.57
N PHE A 55 -12.66 7.55 -12.84
CA PHE A 55 -12.37 7.92 -11.46
C PHE A 55 -12.19 9.43 -11.28
N ARG A 56 -11.47 10.07 -12.20
CA ARG A 56 -11.28 11.52 -12.20
C ARG A 56 -12.57 12.26 -12.60
N ASP A 57 -13.19 11.87 -13.69
CA ASP A 57 -14.31 12.59 -14.30
C ASP A 57 -15.57 12.54 -13.42
N LEU A 58 -15.74 11.47 -12.64
CA LEU A 58 -16.79 11.31 -11.65
C LEU A 58 -16.50 11.97 -10.31
N GLY A 59 -15.38 12.69 -10.19
CA GLY A 59 -15.05 13.49 -9.02
C GLY A 59 -14.51 12.70 -7.82
N CYS A 60 -14.12 11.44 -7.96
CA CYS A 60 -13.56 10.65 -6.87
C CYS A 60 -12.29 11.28 -6.29
N THR A 61 -11.53 12.02 -7.12
CA THR A 61 -10.33 12.77 -6.72
C THR A 61 -10.61 13.96 -5.79
N SER A 62 -11.87 14.37 -5.64
CA SER A 62 -12.24 15.42 -4.68
C SER A 62 -12.09 14.98 -3.23
N CYS A 63 -12.18 13.68 -2.98
CA CYS A 63 -12.00 13.08 -1.65
C CYS A 63 -10.78 12.17 -1.59
N HIS A 64 -10.54 11.37 -2.61
CA HIS A 64 -9.50 10.35 -2.62
C HIS A 64 -8.27 10.77 -3.40
N ARG A 65 -7.13 10.33 -2.90
CA ARG A 65 -5.86 10.41 -3.60
C ARG A 65 -5.55 9.06 -4.26
N ALA A 66 -5.26 9.09 -5.54
CA ALA A 66 -4.76 7.96 -6.30
C ALA A 66 -3.70 8.43 -7.31
N VAL A 67 -2.61 7.66 -7.50
CA VAL A 67 -1.51 8.03 -8.41
C VAL A 67 -0.96 9.43 -8.10
N ARG A 68 -0.86 9.76 -6.80
CA ARG A 68 -0.45 11.09 -6.29
C ARG A 68 -1.36 12.25 -6.72
N ASN A 69 -2.50 11.97 -7.31
CA ASN A 69 -3.48 12.97 -7.74
C ASN A 69 -4.72 12.91 -6.85
N GLY A 70 -5.31 14.07 -6.55
CA GLY A 70 -6.46 14.18 -5.67
C GLY A 70 -6.15 14.71 -4.28
N THR A 71 -7.13 14.61 -3.39
CA THR A 71 -7.06 15.13 -2.02
C THR A 71 -6.91 13.99 -0.99
N ASN A 72 -6.67 14.34 0.26
CA ASN A 72 -6.61 13.40 1.38
C ASN A 72 -7.83 13.54 2.31
N ASN A 73 -8.97 14.03 1.81
CA ASN A 73 -10.20 14.09 2.60
C ASN A 73 -10.76 12.69 2.88
N GLY A 74 -10.58 11.77 1.93
CA GLY A 74 -10.85 10.36 2.09
C GLY A 74 -9.57 9.52 2.24
N VAL A 75 -9.73 8.22 2.22
CA VAL A 75 -8.62 7.27 2.29
C VAL A 75 -7.74 7.41 1.05
N ASN A 76 -6.42 7.43 1.26
CA ASN A 76 -5.46 7.33 0.17
C ASN A 76 -5.57 5.94 -0.47
N LEU A 77 -5.78 5.90 -1.78
CA LEU A 77 -5.99 4.68 -2.56
C LEU A 77 -4.70 4.16 -3.22
N ASP A 78 -3.59 4.88 -3.09
CA ASP A 78 -2.30 4.36 -3.55
C ASP A 78 -2.01 3.02 -2.86
N GLY A 79 -1.76 1.98 -3.64
CA GLY A 79 -1.50 0.64 -3.15
C GLY A 79 -2.74 -0.16 -2.70
N ILE A 80 -3.96 0.34 -2.93
CA ILE A 80 -5.19 -0.35 -2.52
C ILE A 80 -5.33 -1.73 -3.15
N GLY A 81 -4.88 -1.92 -4.39
CA GLY A 81 -4.90 -3.20 -5.09
C GLY A 81 -4.00 -4.27 -4.48
N SER A 82 -3.05 -3.89 -3.60
CA SER A 82 -2.30 -4.85 -2.78
C SER A 82 -3.03 -5.20 -1.47
N LYS A 83 -4.05 -4.40 -1.10
CA LYS A 83 -4.81 -4.58 0.15
C LYS A 83 -6.17 -5.23 -0.08
N ARG A 84 -6.71 -5.12 -1.26
CA ARG A 84 -8.06 -5.58 -1.62
C ARG A 84 -8.07 -6.23 -2.98
N SER A 85 -8.81 -7.31 -3.12
CA SER A 85 -9.02 -7.98 -4.41
C SER A 85 -9.94 -7.17 -5.32
N LEU A 86 -9.92 -7.45 -6.61
CA LEU A 86 -10.86 -6.86 -7.57
C LEU A 86 -12.31 -7.11 -7.17
N ASP A 87 -12.65 -8.34 -6.79
CA ASP A 87 -14.02 -8.71 -6.37
C ASP A 87 -14.48 -7.91 -5.15
N TYR A 88 -13.57 -7.72 -4.17
CA TYR A 88 -13.87 -6.87 -3.03
C TYR A 88 -14.14 -5.42 -3.44
N LEU A 89 -13.34 -4.88 -4.36
CA LEU A 89 -13.49 -3.50 -4.83
C LEU A 89 -14.80 -3.31 -5.59
N ILE A 90 -15.16 -4.27 -6.44
CA ILE A 90 -16.46 -4.28 -7.14
C ILE A 90 -17.60 -4.32 -6.11
N ALA A 91 -17.58 -5.28 -5.19
CA ALA A 91 -18.59 -5.40 -4.16
C ALA A 91 -18.72 -4.14 -3.29
N PHE A 92 -17.57 -3.51 -2.93
CA PHE A 92 -17.55 -2.28 -2.14
C PHE A 92 -18.18 -1.10 -2.90
N LEU A 93 -17.89 -0.94 -4.19
CA LEU A 93 -18.46 0.15 -4.97
C LEU A 93 -19.97 0.01 -5.13
N HIS A 94 -20.49 -1.21 -5.18
CA HIS A 94 -21.93 -1.48 -5.23
C HIS A 94 -22.62 -1.36 -3.87
N GLN A 95 -22.02 -1.96 -2.83
CA GLN A 95 -22.61 -2.08 -1.50
C GLN A 95 -21.55 -1.82 -0.43
N PRO A 96 -21.14 -0.57 -0.24
CA PRO A 96 -20.02 -0.23 0.58
C PRO A 96 -20.16 -0.68 2.04
N GLU A 97 -21.30 -0.47 2.67
CA GLU A 97 -21.49 -0.81 4.07
C GLU A 97 -21.64 -2.33 4.30
N ALA A 98 -22.31 -3.02 3.39
CA ALA A 98 -22.43 -4.47 3.44
C ALA A 98 -21.06 -5.15 3.25
N THR A 99 -20.24 -4.66 2.32
CA THR A 99 -18.91 -5.20 2.02
C THR A 99 -17.91 -4.86 3.10
N TYR A 100 -18.00 -3.67 3.69
CA TYR A 100 -17.11 -3.24 4.77
C TYR A 100 -17.49 -3.85 6.12
N GLY A 101 -18.74 -4.28 6.28
CA GLY A 101 -19.27 -4.89 7.50
C GLY A 101 -19.68 -3.90 8.60
N THR A 102 -19.63 -2.59 8.32
CA THR A 102 -20.07 -1.52 9.21
C THR A 102 -20.36 -0.25 8.43
N GLN A 103 -20.86 0.77 9.10
CA GLN A 103 -21.10 2.07 8.49
C GLN A 103 -19.81 2.69 7.98
N THR A 104 -19.85 3.26 6.78
CA THR A 104 -18.78 4.04 6.19
C THR A 104 -19.02 5.54 6.41
N MET A 105 -18.01 6.38 6.30
CA MET A 105 -18.18 7.82 6.50
C MET A 105 -18.98 8.46 5.35
N ASP A 106 -18.53 8.25 4.11
CA ASP A 106 -19.05 8.99 2.95
C ASP A 106 -19.74 8.09 1.92
N HIS A 107 -19.45 6.80 1.92
CA HIS A 107 -20.09 5.80 1.06
C HIS A 107 -21.27 5.15 1.80
N GLY A 108 -22.35 4.94 1.10
CA GLY A 108 -23.55 4.33 1.68
C GLY A 108 -24.80 5.15 1.37
N PRO A 109 -25.99 4.62 1.71
CA PRO A 109 -27.24 5.31 1.50
C PRO A 109 -27.25 6.68 2.21
N ASP A 110 -27.76 7.70 1.54
CA ASP A 110 -27.94 9.06 2.08
C ASP A 110 -26.63 9.79 2.48
N LYS A 111 -25.48 9.33 1.97
CA LYS A 111 -24.17 9.95 2.19
C LYS A 111 -23.65 10.66 0.95
N GLY A 112 -22.60 11.46 1.11
CA GLY A 112 -22.07 12.31 0.02
C GLY A 112 -21.68 11.53 -1.24
N ALA A 113 -21.15 10.32 -1.09
CA ALA A 113 -20.77 9.44 -2.19
C ALA A 113 -21.81 8.33 -2.52
N ALA A 114 -23.06 8.47 -2.07
CA ALA A 114 -24.11 7.50 -2.37
C ALA A 114 -24.39 7.32 -3.87
N TYR A 115 -24.04 8.31 -4.68
CA TYR A 115 -24.16 8.24 -6.14
C TYR A 115 -23.30 7.15 -6.77
N VAL A 116 -22.16 6.80 -6.14
CA VAL A 116 -21.22 5.79 -6.66
C VAL A 116 -21.92 4.46 -6.89
N ALA A 117 -22.69 3.98 -5.93
CA ALA A 117 -23.41 2.70 -6.05
C ALA A 117 -24.48 2.68 -7.16
N ARG A 118 -24.80 3.84 -7.75
CA ARG A 118 -25.78 3.99 -8.84
C ARG A 118 -25.14 4.25 -10.20
N LEU A 119 -23.82 4.23 -10.28
CA LEU A 119 -23.10 4.37 -11.54
C LEU A 119 -23.39 3.18 -12.46
N PRO A 120 -23.26 3.36 -13.78
CA PRO A 120 -23.32 2.26 -14.72
C PRO A 120 -22.34 1.15 -14.36
N GLU A 121 -22.73 -0.11 -14.52
CA GLU A 121 -21.93 -1.27 -14.18
C GLU A 121 -20.55 -1.24 -14.82
N GLN A 122 -20.48 -0.83 -16.09
CA GLN A 122 -19.22 -0.72 -16.82
C GLN A 122 -18.27 0.31 -16.20
N ASP A 123 -18.79 1.43 -15.70
CA ASP A 123 -17.98 2.45 -15.02
C ASP A 123 -17.47 1.94 -13.68
N LEU A 124 -18.35 1.27 -12.90
CA LEU A 124 -17.97 0.65 -11.63
C LEU A 124 -16.86 -0.40 -11.83
N HIS A 125 -17.06 -1.28 -12.81
CA HIS A 125 -16.09 -2.32 -13.11
C HIS A 125 -14.73 -1.73 -13.52
N SER A 126 -14.71 -0.80 -14.47
CA SER A 126 -13.46 -0.18 -14.92
C SER A 126 -12.74 0.59 -13.81
N ILE A 127 -13.48 1.28 -12.92
CA ILE A 127 -12.92 1.93 -11.74
C ILE A 127 -12.34 0.89 -10.79
N ALA A 128 -13.02 -0.22 -10.54
CA ALA A 128 -12.51 -1.29 -9.69
C ALA A 128 -11.23 -1.91 -10.26
N VAL A 129 -11.17 -2.12 -11.58
CA VAL A 129 -9.95 -2.59 -12.27
C VAL A 129 -8.82 -1.59 -12.05
N PHE A 130 -9.03 -0.30 -12.31
CA PHE A 130 -8.04 0.74 -12.04
C PHE A 130 -7.52 0.68 -10.60
N LEU A 131 -8.42 0.61 -9.62
CA LEU A 131 -8.04 0.55 -8.21
C LEU A 131 -7.30 -0.75 -7.87
N SER A 132 -7.67 -1.87 -8.47
CA SER A 132 -7.01 -3.16 -8.27
C SER A 132 -5.58 -3.20 -8.81
N GLU A 133 -5.27 -2.37 -9.81
CA GLU A 133 -3.96 -2.23 -10.43
C GLU A 133 -3.05 -1.24 -9.68
N LEU A 134 -3.57 -0.50 -8.71
CA LEU A 134 -2.77 0.34 -7.81
C LEU A 134 -2.02 -0.54 -6.79
N LYS A 135 -0.93 -1.16 -7.23
CA LYS A 135 -0.13 -2.05 -6.39
C LYS A 135 0.89 -1.28 -5.58
N ALA A 136 0.99 -1.61 -4.30
CA ALA A 136 2.05 -1.10 -3.45
C ALA A 136 3.38 -1.79 -3.77
N VAL A 137 4.47 -1.05 -3.61
CA VAL A 137 5.80 -1.65 -3.71
C VAL A 137 5.98 -2.65 -2.56
N GLN A 138 6.46 -3.84 -2.90
CA GLN A 138 6.73 -4.88 -1.93
C GLN A 138 7.66 -4.37 -0.80
N GLY A 139 7.29 -4.65 0.44
CA GLY A 139 8.02 -4.17 1.62
C GLY A 139 7.71 -2.72 2.02
N SER A 140 6.79 -2.02 1.32
CA SER A 140 6.28 -0.74 1.78
C SER A 140 5.25 -0.94 2.90
N PRO A 141 5.04 0.09 3.78
CA PRO A 141 4.01 0.03 4.82
C PRO A 141 2.59 -0.19 4.27
N ASP A 142 2.36 0.17 3.01
CA ASP A 142 1.06 0.01 2.35
C ASP A 142 0.87 -1.36 1.71
N ALA A 143 1.93 -2.15 1.56
CA ALA A 143 1.81 -3.52 1.13
C ALA A 143 1.24 -4.36 2.29
N ARG A 144 0.11 -5.04 2.05
CA ARG A 144 -0.41 -5.98 3.04
C ARG A 144 0.49 -7.20 3.13
N LEU A 145 0.80 -7.58 4.33
CA LEU A 145 1.25 -8.92 4.64
C LEU A 145 0.00 -9.83 4.74
N PRO A 146 0.11 -11.06 4.29
CA PRO A 146 1.25 -11.65 3.64
C PRO A 146 1.20 -11.38 2.16
N GLN A 147 2.33 -11.04 1.64
CA GLN A 147 2.55 -11.13 0.21
C GLN A 147 2.61 -12.59 -0.17
N GLU A 148 2.35 -12.89 -1.44
CA GLU A 148 2.40 -14.27 -1.93
C GLU A 148 3.64 -14.99 -1.42
N GLY A 149 3.43 -16.10 -0.72
CA GLY A 149 4.47 -16.89 -0.10
C GLY A 149 4.68 -16.63 1.40
N ARG A 150 4.92 -17.68 2.14
CA ARG A 150 5.31 -17.62 3.55
C ARG A 150 6.65 -16.89 3.68
N SER A 151 6.73 -15.93 4.57
CA SER A 151 8.02 -15.37 4.96
C SER A 151 8.72 -16.38 5.87
N GLY A 152 9.66 -17.14 5.34
CA GLY A 152 10.46 -18.08 6.14
C GLY A 152 11.12 -17.41 7.34
N PHE A 153 11.44 -16.12 7.23
CA PHE A 153 11.98 -15.34 8.34
C PHE A 153 10.96 -15.14 9.48
N ILE A 154 9.71 -14.79 9.14
CA ILE A 154 8.66 -14.62 10.16
C ILE A 154 8.32 -15.96 10.82
N ASP A 155 8.19 -17.01 10.02
CA ASP A 155 7.90 -18.34 10.53
C ASP A 155 9.00 -18.83 11.49
N GLU A 156 10.26 -18.56 11.17
CA GLU A 156 11.40 -18.90 12.03
C GLU A 156 11.44 -18.05 13.30
N MET A 157 11.15 -16.75 13.20
CA MET A 157 11.06 -15.86 14.35
C MET A 157 9.94 -16.28 15.31
N VAL A 158 8.77 -16.67 14.80
CA VAL A 158 7.68 -17.20 15.63
C VAL A 158 8.08 -18.51 16.31
N LYS A 159 8.76 -19.41 15.62
CA LYS A 159 9.26 -20.66 16.23
C LYS A 159 10.24 -20.42 17.37
N ILE A 160 11.14 -19.46 17.22
CA ILE A 160 12.22 -19.20 18.19
C ILE A 160 11.71 -18.35 19.35
N TRP A 161 10.99 -17.28 19.10
CA TRP A 161 10.72 -16.22 20.08
C TRP A 161 9.32 -16.24 20.66
N ALA A 162 8.32 -16.86 20.00
CA ALA A 162 6.98 -16.88 20.54
C ALA A 162 6.89 -17.76 21.78
N PRO A 163 6.26 -17.30 22.86
CA PRO A 163 5.95 -18.15 24.03
C PRO A 163 5.18 -19.41 23.61
N SER A 164 5.40 -20.50 24.32
CA SER A 164 4.72 -21.79 24.02
C SER A 164 3.19 -21.68 24.00
N THR A 165 2.64 -20.81 24.85
CA THR A 165 1.21 -20.50 24.91
C THR A 165 0.71 -19.79 23.64
N TRP A 166 1.56 -19.05 22.97
CA TRP A 166 1.20 -18.36 21.73
C TRP A 166 1.33 -19.29 20.52
N LYS A 167 2.32 -20.21 20.55
CA LYS A 167 2.52 -21.17 19.46
C LYS A 167 1.31 -22.08 19.24
N SER A 168 0.60 -22.41 20.32
CA SER A 168 -0.62 -23.23 20.25
C SER A 168 -1.84 -22.46 19.76
N GLN A 169 -1.79 -21.12 19.84
CA GLN A 169 -2.87 -20.22 19.41
C GLN A 169 -2.53 -19.49 18.11
N TYR A 170 -1.30 -19.66 17.62
CA TYR A 170 -0.88 -19.00 16.40
C TYR A 170 -1.65 -19.55 15.21
N HIS A 171 -2.52 -18.74 14.68
CA HIS A 171 -3.23 -18.98 13.44
C HIS A 171 -2.68 -18.04 12.37
N ASP A 172 -2.20 -18.62 11.29
CA ASP A 172 -1.68 -17.81 10.18
C ASP A 172 -2.85 -17.27 9.36
N VAL A 173 -3.21 -16.02 9.60
CA VAL A 173 -4.29 -15.32 8.88
C VAL A 173 -4.14 -15.34 7.36
N ARG A 174 -2.96 -15.72 6.87
CA ARG A 174 -2.68 -15.93 5.44
C ARG A 174 -3.39 -17.16 4.90
N GLU A 175 -3.68 -18.14 5.75
CA GLU A 175 -4.34 -19.38 5.37
C GLU A 175 -5.86 -19.19 5.23
N GLU A 176 -6.44 -18.16 5.84
CA GLU A 176 -7.88 -17.88 5.77
C GLU A 176 -8.37 -17.38 4.42
N GLY A 177 -7.49 -16.87 3.57
CA GLY A 177 -7.84 -16.30 2.27
C GLY A 177 -7.24 -17.03 1.06
N ALA A 178 -6.48 -18.10 1.28
CA ALA A 178 -5.96 -18.90 0.18
C ALA A 178 -7.10 -19.77 -0.40
N PRO A 179 -7.45 -19.62 -1.70
CA PRO A 179 -8.33 -20.61 -2.33
C PRO A 179 -7.66 -21.98 -2.16
N ALA A 180 -8.44 -22.98 -1.73
CA ALA A 180 -7.96 -24.34 -1.58
C ALA A 180 -7.22 -24.74 -2.86
N HIS A 181 -5.91 -24.75 -2.79
CA HIS A 181 -5.08 -25.22 -3.89
C HIS A 181 -5.32 -26.72 -3.99
N ASN A 182 -6.07 -27.11 -5.00
CA ASN A 182 -6.32 -28.50 -5.34
C ASN A 182 -4.97 -29.25 -5.37
N ALA A 183 -4.71 -30.00 -4.32
CA ALA A 183 -3.69 -31.04 -4.29
C ALA A 183 -4.20 -32.22 -5.13
N ASP A 184 -4.21 -32.02 -6.45
CA ASP A 184 -4.37 -33.12 -7.42
C ASP A 184 -3.80 -32.64 -8.76
N ARG A 185 -2.48 -32.85 -8.90
CA ARG A 185 -1.83 -33.23 -10.17
C ARG A 185 -0.44 -33.77 -9.92
#